data_4a638b6cb59ef3cb2d68aecda9dd6ed1
#
_entry.id   4a638b6cb59ef3cb2d68aecda9dd6ed1
#
_cell.length_a   1.000
_cell.length_b   1.000
_cell.length_c   1.000
_cell.angle_alpha   90.00
_cell.angle_beta   90.00
_cell.angle_gamma   90.00
#
_symmetry.space_group_name_H-M   'P 1'
#
loop_
_entity.id
_entity.type
_entity.pdbx_description
1 polymer ?
#
loop_
_entity_poly.entity_id
_entity_poly.type
_entity_poly.pdbx_seq_one_letter_code
_entity_poly.pdbx_strand_id
1 'polypeptide(L)'
;MIYIIMGVSGCGKSSFGAYLSEKLGWTLHEGDDFHPQENVDKMAQGEPLTDEDRFPWLLRLHEVIQRERCSGSDALVTCSALKRVYRQIILHGSRALDQDVLPPVTPDVFFLFLHGDYSLIHQRMVARRGHYMKADLLRSQFDALEPPLDEGNVLSLDIRRSVTDLGMEVEQHIIGLKSSPVML
;
A
#
# COMPACT_ATOMS: atom_id res chain seq x y z
N MET A 1 15.35 -0.72 1.21
CA MET A 1 14.28 0.27 1.13
C MET A 1 13.02 -0.39 0.61
N ILE A 2 11.89 -0.14 1.24
CA ILE A 2 10.61 -0.75 0.88
C ILE A 2 9.59 0.37 0.60
N TYR A 3 8.90 0.29 -0.53
CA TYR A 3 7.75 1.13 -0.83
C TYR A 3 6.48 0.30 -0.84
N ILE A 4 5.48 0.76 -0.11
CA ILE A 4 4.16 0.15 -0.07
C ILE A 4 3.22 1.05 -0.88
N ILE A 5 2.70 0.51 -1.99
CA ILE A 5 1.80 1.25 -2.87
C ILE A 5 0.39 1.05 -2.35
N MET A 6 -0.21 2.12 -1.82
CA MET A 6 -1.51 2.08 -1.16
C MET A 6 -2.57 2.92 -1.89
N GLY A 7 -3.81 2.65 -1.60
CA GLY A 7 -4.96 3.38 -2.12
C GLY A 7 -6.17 2.48 -2.29
N VAL A 8 -7.29 3.07 -2.67
CA VAL A 8 -8.54 2.34 -2.90
C VAL A 8 -8.45 1.45 -4.14
N SER A 9 -9.35 0.48 -4.27
CA SER A 9 -9.46 -0.33 -5.49
C SER A 9 -9.63 0.54 -6.72
N GLY A 10 -8.99 0.17 -7.81
CA GLY A 10 -9.08 0.90 -9.08
C GLY A 10 -8.20 2.14 -9.18
N CYS A 11 -7.44 2.49 -8.15
CA CYS A 11 -6.53 3.64 -8.23
C CYS A 11 -5.24 3.36 -9.02
N GLY A 12 -4.97 2.09 -9.37
CA GLY A 12 -3.84 1.73 -10.21
C GLY A 12 -2.63 1.14 -9.49
N LYS A 13 -2.81 0.60 -8.28
CA LYS A 13 -1.70 0.05 -7.47
C LYS A 13 -0.88 -0.99 -8.22
N SER A 14 -1.53 -2.02 -8.77
CA SER A 14 -0.82 -3.11 -9.46
C SER A 14 -0.12 -2.64 -10.72
N SER A 15 -0.77 -1.78 -11.50
CA SER A 15 -0.18 -1.21 -12.73
C SER A 15 1.03 -0.34 -12.41
N PHE A 16 0.92 0.51 -11.39
CA PHE A 16 2.04 1.36 -10.97
C PHE A 16 3.17 0.52 -10.35
N GLY A 17 2.82 -0.49 -9.57
CA GLY A 17 3.80 -1.43 -9.01
C GLY A 17 4.59 -2.14 -10.08
N ALA A 18 3.93 -2.65 -11.12
CA ALA A 18 4.60 -3.29 -12.25
C ALA A 18 5.52 -2.32 -12.99
N TYR A 19 5.07 -1.09 -13.21
CA TYR A 19 5.87 -0.03 -13.84
C TYR A 19 7.14 0.26 -13.04
N LEU A 20 7.01 0.47 -11.73
CA LEU A 20 8.15 0.76 -10.86
C LEU A 20 9.10 -0.44 -10.75
N SER A 21 8.55 -1.65 -10.65
CA SER A 21 9.35 -2.86 -10.58
C SER A 21 10.26 -3.00 -11.80
N GLU A 22 9.73 -2.77 -12.98
CA GLU A 22 10.52 -2.79 -14.22
C GLU A 22 11.54 -1.68 -14.25
N LYS A 23 11.15 -0.47 -13.88
CA LYS A 23 12.01 0.72 -13.94
C LYS A 23 13.16 0.66 -12.92
N LEU A 24 12.89 0.20 -11.71
CA LEU A 24 13.86 0.16 -10.61
C LEU A 24 14.63 -1.17 -10.52
N GLY A 25 14.11 -2.23 -11.12
CA GLY A 25 14.65 -3.58 -10.96
C GLY A 25 14.36 -4.18 -9.60
N TRP A 26 13.32 -3.71 -8.91
CA TRP A 26 12.95 -4.17 -7.57
C TRP A 26 11.88 -5.25 -7.63
N THR A 27 11.94 -6.20 -6.69
CA THR A 27 10.92 -7.25 -6.57
C THR A 27 9.59 -6.65 -6.15
N LEU A 28 8.51 -7.07 -6.82
CA LEU A 28 7.14 -6.66 -6.50
C LEU A 28 6.40 -7.80 -5.81
N HIS A 29 5.82 -7.50 -4.64
CA HIS A 29 4.92 -8.40 -3.93
C HIS A 29 3.51 -7.83 -4.01
N GLU A 30 2.58 -8.60 -4.59
CA GLU A 30 1.16 -8.24 -4.61
C GLU A 30 0.54 -8.62 -3.26
N GLY A 31 0.08 -7.62 -2.51
CA GLY A 31 -0.44 -7.83 -1.16
C GLY A 31 -1.62 -8.80 -1.10
N ASP A 32 -2.47 -8.81 -2.12
CA ASP A 32 -3.64 -9.69 -2.16
C ASP A 32 -3.27 -11.18 -2.20
N ASP A 33 -2.07 -11.52 -2.65
CA ASP A 33 -1.61 -12.91 -2.68
C ASP A 33 -1.35 -13.50 -1.30
N PHE A 34 -1.31 -12.67 -0.27
CA PHE A 34 -0.97 -13.08 1.10
C PHE A 34 -2.19 -13.27 2.02
N HIS A 35 -3.39 -13.14 1.49
CA HIS A 35 -4.59 -13.41 2.29
C HIS A 35 -4.67 -14.86 2.74
N PRO A 36 -5.05 -15.13 4.02
CA PRO A 36 -5.42 -16.48 4.44
C PRO A 36 -6.58 -17.03 3.61
N GLN A 37 -6.66 -18.35 3.49
CA GLN A 37 -7.70 -18.99 2.68
C GLN A 37 -9.11 -18.60 3.14
N GLU A 38 -9.32 -18.43 4.45
CA GLU A 38 -10.59 -17.98 5.01
C GLU A 38 -11.03 -16.62 4.45
N ASN A 39 -10.08 -15.70 4.25
CA ASN A 39 -10.36 -14.39 3.65
C ASN A 39 -10.72 -14.51 2.17
N VAL A 40 -9.99 -15.35 1.45
CA VAL A 40 -10.27 -15.61 0.03
C VAL A 40 -11.67 -16.17 -0.15
N ASP A 41 -12.03 -17.15 0.67
CA ASP A 41 -13.35 -17.80 0.64
C ASP A 41 -14.46 -16.79 0.97
N LYS A 42 -14.24 -15.95 1.97
CA LYS A 42 -15.21 -14.93 2.39
C LYS A 42 -15.44 -13.91 1.29
N MET A 43 -14.37 -13.44 0.66
CA MET A 43 -14.46 -12.50 -0.47
C MET A 43 -15.15 -13.13 -1.68
N ALA A 44 -14.88 -14.41 -1.95
CA ALA A 44 -15.52 -15.14 -3.05
C ALA A 44 -17.03 -15.26 -2.86
N GLN A 45 -17.51 -15.28 -1.60
CA GLN A 45 -18.94 -15.30 -1.26
C GLN A 45 -19.57 -13.90 -1.27
N GLY A 46 -18.78 -12.86 -1.58
CA GLY A 46 -19.25 -11.48 -1.60
C GLY A 46 -19.38 -10.84 -0.21
N GLU A 47 -18.82 -11.47 0.81
CA GLU A 47 -18.85 -10.92 2.17
C GLU A 47 -17.67 -9.95 2.39
N PRO A 48 -17.90 -8.78 3.02
CA PRO A 48 -16.82 -7.87 3.35
C PRO A 48 -15.96 -8.44 4.48
N LEU A 49 -14.65 -8.17 4.39
CA LEU A 49 -13.72 -8.54 5.46
C LEU A 49 -13.84 -7.55 6.63
N THR A 50 -13.81 -8.07 7.86
CA THR A 50 -13.72 -7.27 9.07
C THR A 50 -12.27 -6.88 9.34
N ASP A 51 -12.05 -5.98 10.30
CA ASP A 51 -10.69 -5.63 10.75
C ASP A 51 -9.97 -6.89 11.28
N GLU A 52 -10.66 -7.70 12.07
CA GLU A 52 -10.13 -8.94 12.62
C GLU A 52 -9.73 -9.95 11.52
N ASP A 53 -10.51 -10.02 10.44
CA ASP A 53 -10.16 -10.86 9.29
C ASP A 53 -8.86 -10.41 8.64
N ARG A 54 -8.61 -9.10 8.63
CA ARG A 54 -7.45 -8.49 7.97
C ARG A 54 -6.16 -8.60 8.79
N PHE A 55 -6.24 -8.67 10.10
CA PHE A 55 -5.04 -8.65 10.96
C PHE A 55 -4.04 -9.76 10.63
N PRO A 56 -4.43 -11.03 10.46
CA PRO A 56 -3.47 -12.06 10.05
C PRO A 56 -2.83 -11.79 8.68
N TRP A 57 -3.58 -11.24 7.75
CA TRP A 57 -3.07 -10.85 6.43
C TRP A 57 -2.02 -9.74 6.55
N LEU A 58 -2.32 -8.69 7.32
CA LEU A 58 -1.40 -7.56 7.53
C LEU A 58 -0.12 -8.01 8.24
N LEU A 59 -0.23 -8.96 9.17
CA LEU A 59 0.94 -9.55 9.83
C LEU A 59 1.81 -10.33 8.85
N ARG A 60 1.22 -11.04 7.90
CA ARG A 60 1.98 -11.70 6.82
C ARG A 60 2.72 -10.69 5.96
N LEU A 61 2.09 -9.56 5.62
CA LEU A 61 2.75 -8.49 4.88
C LEU A 61 3.92 -7.90 5.67
N HIS A 62 3.73 -7.71 6.96
CA HIS A 62 4.81 -7.27 7.85
C HIS A 62 6.01 -8.25 7.80
N GLU A 63 5.75 -9.56 7.84
CA GLU A 63 6.79 -10.59 7.76
C GLU A 63 7.54 -10.54 6.42
N VAL A 64 6.84 -10.35 5.31
CA VAL A 64 7.45 -10.19 3.99
C VAL A 64 8.39 -8.99 3.97
N ILE A 65 7.94 -7.86 4.49
CA ILE A 65 8.73 -6.63 4.57
C ILE A 65 9.99 -6.84 5.44
N GLN A 66 9.83 -7.47 6.60
CA GLN A 66 10.97 -7.73 7.47
C GLN A 66 12.00 -8.67 6.83
N ARG A 67 11.54 -9.66 6.08
CA ARG A 67 12.42 -10.56 5.35
C ARG A 67 13.26 -9.81 4.31
N GLU A 68 12.61 -8.92 3.54
CA GLU A 68 13.31 -8.10 2.56
C GLU A 68 14.31 -7.15 3.22
N ARG A 69 13.93 -6.54 4.33
CA ARG A 69 14.81 -5.65 5.10
C ARG A 69 16.01 -6.38 5.66
N CYS A 70 15.81 -7.58 6.22
CA CYS A 70 16.89 -8.39 6.79
C CYS A 70 17.89 -8.86 5.73
N SER A 71 17.44 -9.09 4.51
CA SER A 71 18.33 -9.46 3.39
C SER A 71 18.99 -8.26 2.73
N GLY A 72 18.67 -7.04 3.16
CA GLY A 72 19.20 -5.81 2.56
C GLY A 72 18.66 -5.51 1.18
N SER A 73 17.55 -6.15 0.80
CA SER A 73 16.94 -6.01 -0.53
C SER A 73 15.95 -4.86 -0.57
N ASP A 74 15.85 -4.24 -1.75
CA ASP A 74 14.81 -3.27 -2.04
C ASP A 74 13.60 -3.98 -2.63
N ALA A 75 12.39 -3.57 -2.24
CA ALA A 75 11.17 -4.20 -2.71
C ALA A 75 9.97 -3.25 -2.75
N LEU A 76 8.98 -3.65 -3.53
CA LEU A 76 7.69 -2.98 -3.65
C LEU A 76 6.60 -3.93 -3.15
N VAL A 77 5.62 -3.39 -2.44
CA VAL A 77 4.46 -4.15 -1.97
C VAL A 77 3.20 -3.39 -2.32
N THR A 78 2.20 -4.03 -2.91
CA THR A 78 0.89 -3.42 -3.10
C THR A 78 -0.03 -3.83 -1.96
N CYS A 79 -0.71 -2.86 -1.36
CA CYS A 79 -1.70 -3.10 -0.31
C CYS A 79 -2.58 -1.88 -0.18
N SER A 80 -3.89 -2.05 -0.11
CA SER A 80 -4.82 -0.93 0.05
C SER A 80 -4.50 -0.06 1.26
N ALA A 81 -4.16 -0.66 2.40
CA ALA A 81 -3.70 0.02 3.63
C ALA A 81 -4.58 1.22 4.02
N LEU A 82 -5.90 1.07 3.95
CA LEU A 82 -6.86 2.17 4.02
C LEU A 82 -6.92 2.83 5.39
N LYS A 83 -6.76 2.08 6.46
CA LYS A 83 -6.83 2.59 7.82
C LYS A 83 -5.46 2.75 8.43
N ARG A 84 -5.31 3.73 9.31
CA ARG A 84 -4.06 3.95 10.02
C ARG A 84 -3.60 2.71 10.78
N VAL A 85 -4.51 2.00 11.44
CA VAL A 85 -4.17 0.77 12.18
C VAL A 85 -3.59 -0.29 11.24
N TYR A 86 -4.08 -0.38 10.01
CA TYR A 86 -3.53 -1.32 9.02
C TYR A 86 -2.07 -0.96 8.69
N ARG A 87 -1.80 0.32 8.46
CA ARG A 87 -0.44 0.81 8.17
C ARG A 87 0.51 0.56 9.34
N GLN A 88 0.02 0.76 10.56
CA GLN A 88 0.81 0.50 11.77
C GLN A 88 1.16 -0.99 11.90
N ILE A 89 0.23 -1.89 11.61
CA ILE A 89 0.48 -3.34 11.64
C ILE A 89 1.51 -3.73 10.57
N ILE A 90 1.40 -3.18 9.38
CA ILE A 90 2.36 -3.43 8.30
C ILE A 90 3.78 -3.01 8.73
N LEU A 91 3.91 -1.87 9.40
CA LEU A 91 5.20 -1.34 9.83
C LEU A 91 5.77 -2.08 11.05
N HIS A 92 4.95 -2.39 12.02
CA HIS A 92 5.39 -2.79 13.37
C HIS A 92 4.92 -4.18 13.80
N GLY A 93 4.11 -4.84 13.00
CA GLY A 93 3.57 -6.16 13.32
C GLY A 93 2.63 -6.11 14.52
N SER A 94 2.65 -7.16 15.34
CA SER A 94 1.76 -7.29 16.49
C SER A 94 1.93 -6.18 17.54
N ARG A 95 3.06 -5.51 17.56
CA ARG A 95 3.31 -4.36 18.47
C ARG A 95 2.32 -3.21 18.23
N ALA A 96 1.81 -3.07 17.01
CA ALA A 96 0.83 -2.04 16.68
C ALA A 96 -0.50 -2.24 17.40
N LEU A 97 -0.78 -3.45 17.87
CA LEU A 97 -2.00 -3.78 18.60
C LEU A 97 -1.85 -3.53 20.11
N ASP A 98 -0.63 -3.27 20.57
CA ASP A 98 -0.34 -2.92 21.95
C ASP A 98 -0.32 -1.39 22.07
N GLN A 99 -1.34 -0.84 22.74
CA GLN A 99 -1.54 0.62 22.81
C GLN A 99 -0.58 1.31 23.79
N ASP A 100 0.14 0.57 24.60
CA ASP A 100 1.00 1.13 25.67
C ASP A 100 2.41 1.45 25.19
N VAL A 101 2.77 1.06 23.96
CA VAL A 101 4.11 1.25 23.40
C VAL A 101 4.05 2.04 22.12
N LEU A 102 4.74 3.20 22.07
CA LEU A 102 4.93 3.94 20.83
C LEU A 102 5.92 3.16 19.96
N PRO A 103 5.51 2.74 18.74
CA PRO A 103 6.42 2.00 17.86
C PRO A 103 7.60 2.86 17.43
N PRO A 104 8.79 2.28 17.25
CA PRO A 104 9.93 3.03 16.72
C PRO A 104 9.71 3.48 15.30
N VAL A 105 10.35 4.59 14.90
CA VAL A 105 10.31 5.07 13.51
C VAL A 105 10.97 4.03 12.61
N THR A 106 10.38 3.78 11.45
CA THR A 106 10.90 2.87 10.43
C THR A 106 11.43 3.69 9.24
N PRO A 107 12.73 4.01 9.20
CA PRO A 107 13.25 5.01 8.25
C PRO A 107 13.41 4.50 6.82
N ASP A 108 13.26 3.21 6.58
CA ASP A 108 13.49 2.56 5.29
C ASP A 108 12.21 1.97 4.68
N VAL A 109 11.03 2.30 5.23
CA VAL A 109 9.73 1.87 4.71
C VAL A 109 8.85 3.08 4.50
N PHE A 110 8.34 3.23 3.28
CA PHE A 110 7.49 4.37 2.89
C PHE A 110 6.21 3.90 2.23
N PHE A 111 5.16 4.67 2.40
CA PHE A 111 3.90 4.47 1.69
C PHE A 111 3.82 5.42 0.50
N LEU A 112 3.49 4.89 -0.66
CA LEU A 112 3.14 5.68 -1.85
C LEU A 112 1.61 5.72 -1.92
N PHE A 113 1.04 6.84 -1.56
CA PHE A 113 -0.42 7.02 -1.52
C PHE A 113 -0.93 7.47 -2.88
N LEU A 114 -1.50 6.54 -3.64
CA LEU A 114 -2.16 6.85 -4.91
C LEU A 114 -3.57 7.36 -4.60
N HIS A 115 -3.81 8.65 -4.80
CA HIS A 115 -5.08 9.27 -4.47
C HIS A 115 -5.72 9.95 -5.67
N GLY A 116 -7.04 10.00 -5.66
CA GLY A 116 -7.86 10.66 -6.67
C GLY A 116 -9.30 10.70 -6.25
N ASP A 117 -10.10 11.49 -6.98
CA ASP A 117 -11.52 11.64 -6.70
C ASP A 117 -12.27 10.34 -6.97
N TYR A 118 -13.35 10.12 -6.23
CA TYR A 118 -14.25 8.99 -6.43
C TYR A 118 -14.70 8.88 -7.89
N SER A 119 -15.12 9.99 -8.50
CA SER A 119 -15.62 10.00 -9.87
C SER A 119 -14.57 9.51 -10.87
N LEU A 120 -13.32 9.95 -10.71
CA LEU A 120 -12.22 9.54 -11.59
C LEU A 120 -11.91 8.05 -11.44
N ILE A 121 -11.82 7.56 -10.22
CA ILE A 121 -11.52 6.15 -9.95
C ILE A 121 -12.67 5.27 -10.44
N HIS A 122 -13.91 5.67 -10.17
CA HIS A 122 -15.10 4.97 -10.67
C HIS A 122 -15.09 4.85 -12.19
N GLN A 123 -14.80 5.94 -12.91
CA GLN A 123 -14.70 5.94 -14.38
C GLN A 123 -13.62 4.97 -14.87
N ARG A 124 -12.46 4.95 -14.21
CA ARG A 124 -11.37 4.04 -14.57
C ARG A 124 -11.74 2.58 -14.33
N MET A 125 -12.49 2.29 -13.28
CA MET A 125 -12.98 0.95 -13.00
C MET A 125 -13.98 0.47 -14.03
N VAL A 126 -14.93 1.31 -14.42
CA VAL A 126 -15.95 0.99 -15.45
C VAL A 126 -15.28 0.74 -16.80
N ALA A 127 -14.21 1.49 -17.11
CA ALA A 127 -13.48 1.33 -18.37
C ALA A 127 -12.65 0.04 -18.43
N ARG A 128 -12.34 -0.58 -17.29
CA ARG A 128 -11.63 -1.86 -17.25
C ARG A 128 -12.60 -3.01 -17.47
N ARG A 129 -12.51 -3.64 -18.64
CA ARG A 129 -13.35 -4.80 -19.00
C ARG A 129 -13.14 -5.93 -17.98
N GLY A 130 -14.24 -6.47 -17.43
CA GLY A 130 -14.23 -7.62 -16.54
C GLY A 130 -14.05 -7.31 -15.06
N HIS A 131 -13.79 -6.07 -14.69
CA HIS A 131 -13.78 -5.68 -13.28
C HIS A 131 -15.14 -5.14 -12.89
N TYR A 132 -15.99 -6.05 -12.45
CA TYR A 132 -17.29 -5.70 -11.90
C TYR A 132 -17.13 -5.51 -10.39
N MET A 133 -16.64 -4.35 -9.98
CA MET A 133 -16.78 -3.93 -8.60
C MET A 133 -18.04 -3.08 -8.50
N LYS A 134 -18.98 -3.49 -7.65
CA LYS A 134 -20.18 -2.73 -7.39
C LYS A 134 -19.78 -1.34 -6.85
N ALA A 135 -20.48 -0.29 -7.30
CA ALA A 135 -20.26 1.08 -6.85
C ALA A 135 -20.26 1.18 -5.30
N ASP A 136 -21.10 0.37 -4.64
CA ASP A 136 -21.19 0.32 -3.18
C ASP A 136 -19.89 -0.12 -2.53
N LEU A 137 -19.14 -1.05 -3.14
CA LEU A 137 -17.87 -1.53 -2.59
C LEU A 137 -16.80 -0.44 -2.70
N LEU A 138 -16.74 0.28 -3.81
CA LEU A 138 -15.81 1.39 -3.96
C LEU A 138 -16.12 2.50 -2.95
N ARG A 139 -17.40 2.82 -2.76
CA ARG A 139 -17.82 3.83 -1.78
C ARG A 139 -17.44 3.41 -0.37
N SER A 140 -17.62 2.14 -0.02
CA SER A 140 -17.23 1.64 1.30
C SER A 140 -15.72 1.75 1.52
N GLN A 141 -14.91 1.61 0.49
CA GLN A 141 -13.47 1.80 0.58
C GLN A 141 -13.11 3.26 0.81
N PHE A 142 -13.77 4.20 0.12
CA PHE A 142 -13.58 5.63 0.38
C PHE A 142 -14.01 6.00 1.79
N ASP A 143 -15.10 5.42 2.29
CA ASP A 143 -15.56 5.66 3.65
C ASP A 143 -14.58 5.10 4.70
N ALA A 144 -13.95 3.98 4.40
CA ALA A 144 -12.95 3.36 5.28
C ALA A 144 -11.59 4.05 5.21
N LEU A 145 -11.29 4.76 4.12
CA LEU A 145 -10.01 5.39 3.92
C LEU A 145 -9.76 6.48 4.95
N GLU A 146 -8.69 6.32 5.70
CA GLU A 146 -8.11 7.34 6.57
C GLU A 146 -6.87 7.89 5.88
N PRO A 147 -6.97 9.04 5.17
CA PRO A 147 -5.83 9.56 4.42
C PRO A 147 -4.64 9.81 5.33
N PRO A 148 -3.42 9.40 4.93
CA PRO A 148 -2.24 9.49 5.79
C PRO A 148 -1.61 10.89 5.77
N LEU A 149 -2.39 11.92 6.04
CA LEU A 149 -1.96 13.31 5.89
C LEU A 149 -0.90 13.74 6.93
N ASP A 150 -0.93 13.11 8.11
CA ASP A 150 -0.03 13.45 9.22
C ASP A 150 1.07 12.41 9.45
N GLU A 151 1.21 11.45 8.54
CA GLU A 151 2.21 10.39 8.66
C GLU A 151 3.48 10.80 7.89
N GLY A 152 4.63 10.78 8.57
CA GLY A 152 5.88 11.30 8.02
C GLY A 152 6.57 10.42 6.97
N ASN A 153 6.09 9.19 6.78
CA ASN A 153 6.66 8.21 5.86
C ASN A 153 5.78 8.00 4.62
N VAL A 154 5.09 9.03 4.18
CA VAL A 154 4.13 8.95 3.07
C VAL A 154 4.49 9.94 1.97
N LEU A 155 4.50 9.44 0.74
CA LEU A 155 4.58 10.26 -0.47
C LEU A 155 3.22 10.21 -1.14
N SER A 156 2.55 11.37 -1.23
CA SER A 156 1.22 11.48 -1.86
C SER A 156 1.37 11.68 -3.36
N LEU A 157 0.71 10.82 -4.14
CA LEU A 157 0.80 10.80 -5.59
C LEU A 157 -0.59 10.95 -6.20
N ASP A 158 -0.82 12.05 -6.90
CA ASP A 158 -2.10 12.33 -7.58
C ASP A 158 -2.20 11.51 -8.86
N ILE A 159 -3.20 10.64 -8.95
CA ILE A 159 -3.37 9.73 -10.09
C ILE A 159 -3.82 10.42 -11.38
N ARG A 160 -4.12 11.72 -11.35
CA ARG A 160 -4.36 12.51 -12.56
C ARG A 160 -3.07 12.72 -13.35
N ARG A 161 -1.92 12.66 -12.71
CA ARG A 161 -0.61 12.76 -13.33
C ARG A 161 -0.29 11.45 -14.08
N SER A 162 0.59 11.54 -15.07
CA SER A 162 1.02 10.36 -15.82
C SER A 162 1.82 9.40 -14.95
N VAL A 163 1.79 8.11 -15.29
CA VAL A 163 2.61 7.08 -14.64
C VAL A 163 4.10 7.44 -14.71
N THR A 164 4.54 8.02 -15.83
CA THR A 164 5.92 8.47 -16.00
C THR A 164 6.29 9.55 -15.01
N ASP A 165 5.43 10.55 -14.83
CA ASP A 165 5.67 11.65 -13.87
C ASP A 165 5.69 11.15 -12.43
N LEU A 166 4.77 10.26 -12.08
CA LEU A 166 4.72 9.66 -10.75
C LEU A 166 5.98 8.82 -10.48
N GLY A 167 6.42 8.06 -11.47
CA GLY A 167 7.65 7.27 -11.37
C GLY A 167 8.90 8.13 -11.19
N MET A 168 8.97 9.26 -11.88
CA MET A 168 10.06 10.22 -11.71
C MET A 168 10.09 10.81 -10.30
N GLU A 169 8.93 11.11 -9.72
CA GLU A 169 8.84 11.62 -8.36
C GLU A 169 9.35 10.59 -7.34
N VAL A 170 9.02 9.31 -7.52
CA VAL A 170 9.53 8.22 -6.69
C VAL A 170 11.04 8.10 -6.82
N GLU A 171 11.57 8.15 -8.03
CA GLU A 171 13.03 8.11 -8.25
C GLU A 171 13.75 9.25 -7.57
N GLN A 172 13.21 10.45 -7.65
CA GLN A 172 13.78 11.64 -6.99
C GLN A 172 13.75 11.48 -5.47
N HIS A 173 12.71 10.85 -4.94
CA HIS A 173 12.62 10.56 -3.51
C HIS A 173 13.74 9.58 -3.09
N ILE A 174 13.97 8.54 -3.87
CA ILE A 174 15.04 7.57 -3.62
C ILE A 174 16.42 8.27 -3.64
N ILE A 175 16.68 9.09 -4.65
CA ILE A 175 17.94 9.83 -4.81
C ILE A 175 18.14 10.76 -3.61
N GLY A 176 17.09 11.48 -3.20
CA GLY A 176 17.15 12.40 -2.06
C GLY A 176 17.50 11.69 -0.76
N LEU A 177 16.99 10.49 -0.54
CA LEU A 177 17.30 9.71 0.65
C LEU A 177 18.74 9.20 0.65
N LYS A 178 19.27 8.79 -0.52
CA LYS A 178 20.64 8.30 -0.65
C LYS A 178 21.68 9.39 -0.56
N SER A 179 21.33 10.63 -0.93
CA SER A 179 22.23 11.79 -0.91
C SER A 179 22.14 12.60 0.39
N SER A 180 21.20 12.30 1.27
CA SER A 180 21.12 12.96 2.57
C SER A 180 22.36 12.57 3.40
N PRO A 181 23.11 13.57 3.95
CA PRO A 181 24.21 13.24 4.83
C PRO A 181 23.68 12.50 6.04
N VAL A 182 24.28 11.33 6.32
CA VAL A 182 24.05 10.62 7.57
C VAL A 182 24.56 11.57 8.64
N MET A 183 23.66 12.20 9.37
CA MET A 183 24.05 12.90 10.60
C MET A 183 24.49 11.83 11.61
N LEU A 184 25.80 11.75 11.76
CA LEU A 184 26.41 10.98 12.84
C LEU A 184 26.11 11.66 14.18
#